data_4ee0145cf886aaefee6e73b7cca0a1b1
#
_entry.id   4ee0145cf886aaefee6e73b7cca0a1b1
#
_cell.length_a   1.000
_cell.length_b   1.000
_cell.length_c   1.000
_cell.angle_alpha   90.00
_cell.angle_beta   90.00
_cell.angle_gamma   90.00
#
_symmetry.space_group_name_H-M   'P 1'
#
loop_
_entity.id
_entity.type
_entity.pdbx_description
1 polymer ?
#
loop_
_entity_poly.entity_id
_entity_poly.type
_entity_poly.pdbx_seq_one_letter_code
_entity_poly.pdbx_strand_id
1 'polypeptide(L)'
;MSRLHVHTWGAEDAPPVVCLHGVTSSGRHFERLAGRLAPAYRVVAPDLVGHGDSPREPPWRLDDHLDAVEDSVGEAAVWLGHSFGARIAFEHAARRPGTIERLVLLDPAILLPPHVALWAAENARRERVYESFEAAIDRRYDESQLHDAPRVLVEAELRDHMVEDEDGWRYRYTQACVVTAYSEMATSPPPFAGVRVPTLLVLGADSYLPYDHLLDAHRDALGDLLQVVTVPGGHTVLWDALDETADAVASFLALPAPST
;
A
#
# COMPACT_ATOMS: atom_id res chain seq x y z
N MET A 1 17.57 12.66 -1.54
CA MET A 1 16.21 13.12 -1.95
C MET A 1 15.60 13.95 -0.83
N SER A 2 14.55 14.76 -1.10
CA SER A 2 13.81 15.43 -0.03
C SER A 2 13.07 14.38 0.80
N ARG A 3 13.05 14.56 2.13
CA ARG A 3 12.33 13.65 3.02
C ARG A 3 10.83 13.63 2.72
N LEU A 4 10.21 12.45 2.83
CA LEU A 4 8.77 12.27 2.70
C LEU A 4 8.05 12.86 3.92
N HIS A 5 6.81 13.27 3.72
CA HIS A 5 5.89 13.53 4.80
C HIS A 5 5.48 12.20 5.45
N VAL A 6 5.56 12.10 6.79
CA VAL A 6 5.35 10.84 7.50
C VAL A 6 4.28 11.00 8.56
N HIS A 7 3.24 10.20 8.46
CA HIS A 7 2.23 10.04 9.51
C HIS A 7 2.72 9.01 10.52
N THR A 8 2.45 9.24 11.81
CA THR A 8 2.88 8.33 12.86
C THR A 8 1.80 8.17 13.93
N TRP A 9 1.55 6.93 14.36
CA TRP A 9 0.61 6.59 15.42
C TRP A 9 1.25 5.56 16.37
N GLY A 10 0.88 5.60 17.64
CA GLY A 10 1.41 4.75 18.70
C GLY A 10 2.50 5.42 19.51
N ALA A 11 3.01 4.72 20.53
CA ALA A 11 4.04 5.24 21.41
C ALA A 11 5.39 5.36 20.67
N GLU A 12 6.17 6.39 20.99
CA GLU A 12 7.43 6.69 20.29
C GLU A 12 8.47 5.57 20.45
N ASP A 13 8.45 4.89 21.58
CA ASP A 13 9.35 3.79 21.95
C ASP A 13 8.84 2.40 21.52
N ALA A 14 7.62 2.30 20.97
CA ALA A 14 7.09 1.04 20.45
C ALA A 14 7.79 0.62 19.15
N PRO A 15 7.92 -0.71 18.90
CA PRO A 15 8.51 -1.23 17.68
C PRO A 15 7.86 -0.65 16.42
N PRO A 16 8.65 -0.10 15.47
CA PRO A 16 8.09 0.52 14.27
C PRO A 16 7.62 -0.51 13.25
N VAL A 17 6.45 -0.22 12.65
CA VAL A 17 5.91 -0.89 11.46
C VAL A 17 5.79 0.15 10.36
N VAL A 18 6.55 -0.01 9.29
CA VAL A 18 6.43 0.84 8.09
C VAL A 18 5.24 0.40 7.27
N CYS A 19 4.35 1.33 6.92
CA CYS A 19 3.14 1.08 6.15
C CYS A 19 3.13 1.92 4.88
N LEU A 20 3.10 1.26 3.70
CA LEU A 20 3.21 1.89 2.38
C LEU A 20 1.89 1.78 1.62
N HIS A 21 1.34 2.92 1.22
CA HIS A 21 0.04 3.01 0.54
C HIS A 21 0.10 2.67 -0.96
N GLY A 22 -1.06 2.39 -1.56
CA GLY A 22 -1.21 2.18 -2.99
C GLY A 22 -1.18 3.49 -3.81
N VAL A 23 -1.16 3.37 -5.14
CA VAL A 23 -1.33 4.52 -6.04
C VAL A 23 -2.64 5.24 -5.71
N THR A 24 -2.68 6.55 -5.89
CA THR A 24 -3.85 7.40 -5.62
C THR A 24 -4.32 7.43 -4.16
N SER A 25 -3.47 7.05 -3.20
CA SER A 25 -3.76 7.09 -1.76
C SER A 25 -2.73 7.96 -1.01
N SER A 26 -2.70 7.88 0.31
CA SER A 26 -1.76 8.58 1.20
C SER A 26 -1.43 7.71 2.42
N GLY A 27 -0.47 8.13 3.24
CA GLY A 27 -0.12 7.42 4.48
C GLY A 27 -1.30 7.33 5.47
N ARG A 28 -2.25 8.26 5.41
CA ARG A 28 -3.47 8.24 6.23
C ARG A 28 -4.36 7.02 6.01
N HIS A 29 -4.24 6.36 4.88
CA HIS A 29 -4.92 5.08 4.62
C HIS A 29 -4.74 4.05 5.73
N PHE A 30 -3.64 4.16 6.48
CA PHE A 30 -3.34 3.23 7.57
C PHE A 30 -3.81 3.70 8.95
N GLU A 31 -4.46 4.86 9.10
CA GLU A 31 -4.88 5.41 10.39
C GLU A 31 -5.75 4.43 11.21
N ARG A 32 -6.71 3.78 10.56
CA ARG A 32 -7.60 2.82 11.20
C ARG A 32 -6.87 1.53 11.59
N LEU A 33 -6.01 1.01 10.73
CA LEU A 33 -5.14 -0.13 11.06
C LEU A 33 -4.18 0.24 12.19
N ALA A 34 -3.63 1.45 12.16
CA ALA A 34 -2.78 1.96 13.23
C ALA A 34 -3.51 1.98 14.58
N GLY A 35 -4.78 2.36 14.63
CA GLY A 35 -5.60 2.29 15.84
C GLY A 35 -5.70 0.88 16.43
N ARG A 36 -5.65 -0.16 15.59
CA ARG A 36 -5.65 -1.58 16.02
C ARG A 36 -4.25 -2.06 16.46
N LEU A 37 -3.19 -1.53 15.87
CA LEU A 37 -1.81 -1.94 16.14
C LEU A 37 -1.12 -1.09 17.22
N ALA A 38 -1.52 0.16 17.42
CA ALA A 38 -0.88 1.15 18.28
C ALA A 38 -0.66 0.72 19.75
N PRO A 39 -1.45 -0.20 20.35
CA PRO A 39 -1.12 -0.70 21.71
C PRO A 39 0.22 -1.45 21.77
N ALA A 40 0.70 -2.03 20.66
CA ALA A 40 1.92 -2.83 20.63
C ALA A 40 2.99 -2.29 19.66
N TYR A 41 2.61 -1.48 18.68
CA TYR A 41 3.49 -1.02 17.60
C TYR A 41 3.34 0.46 17.34
N ARG A 42 4.42 1.08 16.85
CA ARG A 42 4.39 2.41 16.26
C ARG A 42 4.25 2.28 14.75
N VAL A 43 3.11 2.69 14.21
CA VAL A 43 2.88 2.72 12.76
C VAL A 43 3.52 3.97 12.17
N VAL A 44 4.32 3.80 11.12
CA VAL A 44 5.06 4.85 10.40
C VAL A 44 4.65 4.77 8.93
N ALA A 45 3.82 5.70 8.48
CA ALA A 45 3.21 5.66 7.15
C ALA A 45 3.56 6.92 6.36
N PRO A 46 4.58 6.88 5.48
CA PRO A 46 4.90 8.01 4.61
C PRO A 46 3.87 8.17 3.51
N ASP A 47 3.61 9.41 3.12
CA ASP A 47 3.09 9.72 1.80
C ASP A 47 4.19 9.44 0.78
N LEU A 48 3.94 8.60 -0.21
CA LEU A 48 4.92 8.28 -1.25
C LEU A 48 5.25 9.52 -2.10
N VAL A 49 6.39 9.53 -2.78
CA VAL A 49 6.74 10.61 -3.71
C VAL A 49 5.57 10.87 -4.67
N GLY A 50 5.24 12.14 -4.90
CA GLY A 50 4.12 12.52 -5.75
C GLY A 50 2.74 12.44 -5.12
N HIS A 51 2.62 12.07 -3.84
CA HIS A 51 1.35 11.90 -3.12
C HIS A 51 1.30 12.74 -1.84
N GLY A 52 0.09 13.07 -1.41
CA GLY A 52 -0.18 13.75 -0.15
C GLY A 52 0.60 15.05 0.03
N ASP A 53 1.32 15.14 1.13
CA ASP A 53 2.19 16.27 1.49
C ASP A 53 3.67 16.03 1.19
N SER A 54 4.00 14.90 0.54
CA SER A 54 5.36 14.59 0.08
C SER A 54 5.76 15.36 -1.18
N PRO A 55 7.08 15.46 -1.48
CA PRO A 55 7.58 16.09 -2.70
C PRO A 55 6.92 15.55 -3.96
N ARG A 56 6.62 16.44 -4.91
CA ARG A 56 5.84 16.12 -6.12
C ARG A 56 6.69 15.98 -7.37
N GLU A 57 7.94 16.44 -7.32
CA GLU A 57 8.85 16.47 -8.46
C GLU A 57 9.40 15.07 -8.77
N PRO A 58 9.70 14.79 -10.07
CA PRO A 58 10.38 13.55 -10.46
C PRO A 58 11.82 13.49 -9.90
N PRO A 59 12.43 12.30 -9.88
CA PRO A 59 12.01 11.08 -10.54
C PRO A 59 10.99 10.26 -9.72
N TRP A 60 10.21 9.39 -10.41
CA TRP A 60 9.13 8.57 -9.81
C TRP A 60 9.24 7.08 -10.13
N ARG A 61 10.44 6.58 -10.45
CA ARG A 61 10.65 5.14 -10.65
C ARG A 61 10.52 4.39 -9.33
N LEU A 62 10.35 3.09 -9.41
CA LEU A 62 10.24 2.23 -8.23
C LEU A 62 11.44 2.39 -7.28
N ASP A 63 12.66 2.46 -7.83
CA ASP A 63 13.88 2.68 -7.05
C ASP A 63 13.88 4.04 -6.33
N ASP A 64 13.36 5.10 -6.97
CA ASP A 64 13.29 6.43 -6.37
C ASP A 64 12.29 6.45 -5.19
N HIS A 65 11.18 5.73 -5.31
CA HIS A 65 10.25 5.54 -4.19
C HIS A 65 10.89 4.76 -3.05
N LEU A 66 11.59 3.66 -3.34
CA LEU A 66 12.25 2.84 -2.34
C LEU A 66 13.30 3.63 -1.57
N ASP A 67 14.20 4.31 -2.27
CA ASP A 67 15.24 5.13 -1.65
C ASP A 67 14.64 6.26 -0.79
N ALA A 68 13.59 6.94 -1.27
CA ALA A 68 12.92 8.00 -0.51
C ALA A 68 12.24 7.47 0.76
N VAL A 69 11.65 6.28 0.71
CA VAL A 69 11.07 5.62 1.90
C VAL A 69 12.19 5.30 2.89
N GLU A 70 13.25 4.61 2.46
CA GLU A 70 14.37 4.23 3.34
C GLU A 70 14.99 5.45 4.02
N ASP A 71 15.19 6.55 3.29
CA ASP A 71 15.72 7.81 3.83
C ASP A 71 14.79 8.48 4.86
N SER A 72 13.49 8.17 4.82
CA SER A 72 12.48 8.89 5.60
C SER A 72 11.98 8.16 6.84
N VAL A 73 11.91 6.82 6.81
CA VAL A 73 11.25 6.04 7.88
C VAL A 73 12.21 5.47 8.92
N GLY A 74 13.51 5.44 8.63
CA GLY A 74 14.51 4.83 9.50
C GLY A 74 14.43 3.29 9.52
N GLU A 75 15.13 2.68 10.47
CA GLU A 75 15.12 1.22 10.63
C GLU A 75 13.79 0.73 11.21
N ALA A 76 13.23 -0.31 10.60
CA ALA A 76 12.01 -0.96 11.06
C ALA A 76 12.05 -2.46 10.73
N ALA A 77 11.74 -3.27 11.73
CA ALA A 77 11.73 -4.73 11.59
C ALA A 77 10.57 -5.26 10.74
N VAL A 78 9.49 -4.48 10.59
CA VAL A 78 8.29 -4.87 9.87
C VAL A 78 7.99 -3.86 8.77
N TRP A 79 7.82 -4.37 7.55
CA TRP A 79 7.30 -3.59 6.41
C TRP A 79 5.97 -4.17 5.95
N LEU A 80 5.00 -3.29 5.80
CA LEU A 80 3.65 -3.58 5.35
C LEU A 80 3.33 -2.69 4.16
N GLY A 81 2.78 -3.25 3.10
CA GLY A 81 2.37 -2.46 1.95
C GLY A 81 1.01 -2.89 1.40
N HIS A 82 0.25 -1.94 0.88
CA HIS A 82 -0.98 -2.17 0.12
C HIS A 82 -0.74 -1.85 -1.36
N SER A 83 -1.20 -2.73 -2.26
CA SER A 83 -1.15 -2.49 -3.71
C SER A 83 0.27 -2.13 -4.21
N PHE A 84 0.50 -0.94 -4.73
CA PHE A 84 1.83 -0.44 -5.14
C PHE A 84 2.81 -0.35 -3.97
N GLY A 85 2.35 0.06 -2.78
CA GLY A 85 3.18 0.05 -1.57
C GLY A 85 3.64 -1.37 -1.20
N ALA A 86 2.85 -2.40 -1.50
CA ALA A 86 3.27 -3.78 -1.35
C ALA A 86 4.37 -4.17 -2.34
N ARG A 87 4.36 -3.64 -3.58
CA ARG A 87 5.47 -3.80 -4.51
C ARG A 87 6.75 -3.18 -3.96
N ILE A 88 6.71 -1.97 -3.39
CA ILE A 88 7.87 -1.32 -2.78
C ILE A 88 8.38 -2.13 -1.59
N ALA A 89 7.49 -2.59 -0.69
CA ALA A 89 7.87 -3.41 0.46
C ALA A 89 8.50 -4.75 0.04
N PHE A 90 7.97 -5.38 -1.00
CA PHE A 90 8.52 -6.60 -1.59
C PHE A 90 9.92 -6.38 -2.17
N GLU A 91 10.14 -5.28 -2.91
CA GLU A 91 11.45 -4.90 -3.44
C GLU A 91 12.48 -4.71 -2.32
N HIS A 92 12.08 -4.02 -1.23
CA HIS A 92 12.95 -3.86 -0.07
C HIS A 92 13.34 -5.21 0.52
N ALA A 93 12.37 -6.06 0.83
CA ALA A 93 12.61 -7.38 1.42
C ALA A 93 13.51 -8.27 0.56
N ALA A 94 13.30 -8.26 -0.77
CA ALA A 94 14.04 -9.11 -1.70
C ALA A 94 15.47 -8.60 -1.99
N ARG A 95 15.66 -7.27 -2.02
CA ARG A 95 16.97 -6.67 -2.38
C ARG A 95 17.86 -6.39 -1.16
N ARG A 96 17.28 -6.30 0.05
CA ARG A 96 17.98 -5.97 1.30
C ARG A 96 17.74 -7.05 2.37
N PRO A 97 18.15 -8.29 2.10
CA PRO A 97 17.91 -9.40 3.03
C PRO A 97 18.58 -9.11 4.38
N GLY A 98 17.82 -9.34 5.46
CA GLY A 98 18.28 -9.14 6.83
C GLY A 98 18.06 -7.74 7.39
N THR A 99 17.44 -6.81 6.63
CA THR A 99 17.07 -5.47 7.13
C THR A 99 15.69 -5.46 7.79
N ILE A 100 14.85 -6.44 7.48
CA ILE A 100 13.53 -6.63 8.11
C ILE A 100 13.39 -8.05 8.64
N GLU A 101 12.45 -8.23 9.57
CA GLU A 101 12.13 -9.51 10.18
C GLU A 101 10.81 -10.09 9.63
N ARG A 102 9.90 -9.25 9.14
CA ARG A 102 8.58 -9.63 8.63
C ARG A 102 8.13 -8.74 7.49
N LEU A 103 7.41 -9.35 6.55
CA LEU A 103 6.77 -8.68 5.42
C LEU A 103 5.27 -8.93 5.43
N VAL A 104 4.46 -7.87 5.25
CA VAL A 104 3.01 -7.97 5.09
C VAL A 104 2.61 -7.34 3.76
N LEU A 105 1.90 -8.09 2.95
CA LEU A 105 1.44 -7.69 1.62
C LEU A 105 -0.10 -7.71 1.60
N LEU A 106 -0.70 -6.53 1.56
CA LEU A 106 -2.15 -6.35 1.50
C LEU A 106 -2.58 -6.15 0.05
N ASP A 107 -3.27 -7.11 -0.49
CA ASP A 107 -3.78 -7.18 -1.87
C ASP A 107 -2.78 -6.58 -2.89
N PRO A 108 -1.60 -7.20 -3.03
CA PRO A 108 -0.42 -6.57 -3.59
C PRO A 108 -0.43 -6.50 -5.13
N ALA A 109 0.10 -5.41 -5.69
CA ALA A 109 0.34 -5.24 -7.12
C ALA A 109 1.82 -5.54 -7.48
N ILE A 110 2.30 -6.75 -7.21
CA ILE A 110 3.72 -7.13 -7.41
C ILE A 110 4.10 -7.14 -8.90
N LEU A 111 3.25 -7.69 -9.74
CA LEU A 111 3.43 -7.69 -11.20
C LEU A 111 2.06 -7.62 -11.86
N LEU A 112 1.77 -6.52 -12.51
CA LEU A 112 0.55 -6.38 -13.30
C LEU A 112 0.79 -6.90 -14.73
N PRO A 113 -0.16 -7.65 -15.29
CA PRO A 113 -0.14 -7.93 -16.71
C PRO A 113 -0.07 -6.62 -17.52
N PRO A 114 0.75 -6.55 -18.60
CA PRO A 114 0.97 -5.30 -19.34
C PRO A 114 -0.32 -4.63 -19.83
N HIS A 115 -1.35 -5.39 -20.22
CA HIS A 115 -2.62 -4.84 -20.66
C HIS A 115 -3.43 -4.22 -19.52
N VAL A 116 -3.32 -4.75 -18.29
CA VAL A 116 -3.94 -4.19 -17.09
C VAL A 116 -3.25 -2.87 -16.71
N ALA A 117 -1.91 -2.87 -16.68
CA ALA A 117 -1.12 -1.68 -16.39
C ALA A 117 -1.37 -0.57 -17.43
N LEU A 118 -1.45 -0.92 -18.73
CA LEU A 118 -1.76 0.04 -19.79
C LEU A 118 -3.14 0.66 -19.60
N TRP A 119 -4.17 -0.17 -19.36
CA TRP A 119 -5.53 0.31 -19.11
C TRP A 119 -5.60 1.25 -17.89
N ALA A 120 -4.95 0.87 -16.81
CA ALA A 120 -4.91 1.70 -15.58
C ALA A 120 -4.17 3.03 -15.80
N ALA A 121 -3.03 3.00 -16.50
CA ALA A 121 -2.26 4.20 -16.84
C ALA A 121 -3.05 5.16 -17.75
N GLU A 122 -3.75 4.65 -18.76
CA GLU A 122 -4.59 5.45 -19.66
C GLU A 122 -5.77 6.10 -18.90
N ASN A 123 -6.37 5.39 -17.93
CA ASN A 123 -7.39 5.97 -17.06
C ASN A 123 -6.82 7.04 -16.12
N ALA A 124 -5.65 6.80 -15.55
CA ALA A 124 -4.98 7.74 -14.64
C ALA A 124 -4.45 9.00 -15.34
N ARG A 125 -4.16 8.92 -16.66
CA ARG A 125 -3.63 10.04 -17.44
C ARG A 125 -4.58 11.24 -17.52
N ARG A 126 -5.89 11.02 -17.37
CA ARG A 126 -6.89 12.08 -17.43
C ARG A 126 -6.90 12.82 -16.10
N GLU A 127 -6.73 14.14 -16.16
CA GLU A 127 -6.95 14.98 -14.98
C GLU A 127 -8.38 14.84 -14.52
N ARG A 128 -8.55 14.63 -13.21
CA ARG A 128 -9.87 14.44 -12.59
C ARG A 128 -10.15 15.59 -11.66
N VAL A 129 -11.01 16.46 -12.13
CA VAL A 129 -11.62 17.52 -11.34
C VAL A 129 -13.07 17.14 -11.13
N TYR A 130 -13.52 17.18 -9.90
CA TYR A 130 -14.88 16.85 -9.51
C TYR A 130 -15.61 18.13 -9.12
N GLU A 131 -16.85 18.27 -9.56
CA GLU A 131 -17.69 19.44 -9.25
C GLU A 131 -18.07 19.56 -7.78
N SER A 132 -18.01 18.45 -7.03
CA SER A 132 -18.24 18.42 -5.58
C SER A 132 -17.46 17.28 -4.93
N PHE A 133 -17.30 17.37 -3.61
CA PHE A 133 -16.70 16.29 -2.83
C PHE A 133 -17.55 15.01 -2.91
N GLU A 134 -18.87 15.13 -2.88
CA GLU A 134 -19.82 14.01 -3.04
C GLU A 134 -19.61 13.28 -4.37
N ALA A 135 -19.47 14.04 -5.47
CA ALA A 135 -19.21 13.46 -6.79
C ALA A 135 -17.88 12.68 -6.83
N ALA A 136 -16.86 13.17 -6.11
CA ALA A 136 -15.60 12.46 -5.97
C ALA A 136 -15.75 11.14 -5.17
N ILE A 137 -16.54 11.16 -4.09
CA ILE A 137 -16.83 9.96 -3.28
C ILE A 137 -17.60 8.92 -4.11
N ASP A 138 -18.67 9.32 -4.77
CA ASP A 138 -19.47 8.40 -5.59
C ASP A 138 -18.61 7.75 -6.66
N ARG A 139 -17.78 8.54 -7.32
CA ARG A 139 -16.84 8.02 -8.31
C ARG A 139 -15.79 7.07 -7.71
N ARG A 140 -15.36 7.32 -6.47
CA ARG A 140 -14.42 6.42 -5.77
C ARG A 140 -15.05 5.06 -5.50
N TYR A 141 -16.31 5.03 -5.10
CA TYR A 141 -17.04 3.77 -4.90
C TYR A 141 -17.14 2.96 -6.18
N ASP A 142 -17.52 3.60 -7.28
CA ASP A 142 -17.62 2.95 -8.59
C ASP A 142 -16.27 2.38 -9.07
N GLU A 143 -15.20 3.19 -8.99
CA GLU A 143 -13.90 2.84 -9.54
C GLU A 143 -13.13 1.81 -8.71
N SER A 144 -13.30 1.85 -7.40
CA SER A 144 -12.64 0.93 -6.47
C SER A 144 -13.50 -0.27 -6.11
N GLN A 145 -14.71 -0.37 -6.67
CA GLN A 145 -15.67 -1.45 -6.40
C GLN A 145 -15.90 -1.65 -4.88
N LEU A 146 -16.07 -0.52 -4.17
CA LEU A 146 -16.27 -0.52 -2.72
C LEU A 146 -17.70 -0.89 -2.37
N HIS A 147 -17.98 -2.17 -2.21
CA HIS A 147 -19.34 -2.65 -1.95
C HIS A 147 -19.70 -2.61 -0.45
N ASP A 148 -18.76 -2.94 0.41
CA ASP A 148 -18.97 -3.11 1.84
C ASP A 148 -18.31 -2.01 2.70
N ALA A 149 -17.50 -1.14 2.09
CA ALA A 149 -16.81 -0.06 2.79
C ALA A 149 -17.79 0.98 3.36
N PRO A 150 -17.77 1.25 4.67
CA PRO A 150 -18.66 2.25 5.27
C PRO A 150 -18.36 3.66 4.73
N ARG A 151 -19.35 4.28 4.08
CA ARG A 151 -19.20 5.59 3.40
C ARG A 151 -18.56 6.65 4.29
N VAL A 152 -18.99 6.76 5.54
CA VAL A 152 -18.48 7.74 6.50
C VAL A 152 -16.95 7.64 6.70
N LEU A 153 -16.39 6.44 6.61
CA LEU A 153 -14.96 6.18 6.79
C LEU A 153 -14.16 6.55 5.55
N VAL A 154 -14.69 6.21 4.38
CA VAL A 154 -14.09 6.59 3.10
C VAL A 154 -14.11 8.11 2.92
N GLU A 155 -15.23 8.78 3.27
CA GLU A 155 -15.35 10.23 3.25
C GLU A 155 -14.36 10.92 4.20
N ALA A 156 -14.18 10.40 5.42
CA ALA A 156 -13.24 10.97 6.38
C ALA A 156 -11.79 10.92 5.85
N GLU A 157 -11.36 9.77 5.30
CA GLU A 157 -10.03 9.62 4.71
C GLU A 157 -9.85 10.52 3.47
N LEU A 158 -10.82 10.53 2.55
CA LEU A 158 -10.71 11.29 1.31
C LEU A 158 -10.77 12.80 1.53
N ARG A 159 -11.43 13.28 2.59
CA ARG A 159 -11.45 14.71 2.93
C ARG A 159 -10.05 15.26 3.19
N ASP A 160 -9.18 14.48 3.80
CA ASP A 160 -7.78 14.85 4.03
C ASP A 160 -6.90 14.64 2.79
N HIS A 161 -7.33 13.76 1.88
CA HIS A 161 -6.59 13.41 0.66
C HIS A 161 -7.01 14.21 -0.58
N MET A 162 -7.95 15.12 -0.45
CA MET A 162 -8.41 15.98 -1.52
C MET A 162 -8.23 17.47 -1.20
N VAL A 163 -8.19 18.28 -2.22
CA VAL A 163 -8.20 19.74 -2.12
C VAL A 163 -9.29 20.32 -3.03
N GLU A 164 -9.86 21.44 -2.60
CA GLU A 164 -10.75 22.26 -3.40
C GLU A 164 -9.99 23.47 -3.93
N ASP A 165 -10.13 23.78 -5.20
CA ASP A 165 -9.63 24.99 -5.83
C ASP A 165 -10.70 25.63 -6.74
N GLU A 166 -10.32 26.62 -7.57
CA GLU A 166 -11.24 27.37 -8.43
C GLU A 166 -11.96 26.48 -9.45
N ASP A 167 -11.37 25.34 -9.84
CA ASP A 167 -11.93 24.43 -10.84
C ASP A 167 -12.76 23.30 -10.19
N GLY A 168 -12.63 23.06 -8.88
CA GLY A 168 -13.34 22.02 -8.14
C GLY A 168 -12.45 21.16 -7.25
N TRP A 169 -12.89 19.95 -6.95
CA TRP A 169 -12.20 19.01 -6.07
C TRP A 169 -11.24 18.10 -6.84
N ARG A 170 -10.04 17.93 -6.32
CA ARG A 170 -9.01 17.00 -6.89
C ARG A 170 -8.23 16.29 -5.82
N TYR A 171 -7.71 15.11 -6.16
CA TYR A 171 -6.83 14.35 -5.28
C TYR A 171 -5.46 15.00 -5.13
N ARG A 172 -4.83 14.80 -3.97
CA ARG A 172 -3.49 15.30 -3.64
C ARG A 172 -2.39 14.34 -4.15
N TYR A 173 -2.39 14.06 -5.45
CA TYR A 173 -1.30 13.32 -6.09
C TYR A 173 -0.93 13.91 -7.46
N THR A 174 0.26 13.57 -7.92
CA THR A 174 0.76 13.94 -9.25
C THR A 174 0.40 12.86 -10.25
N GLN A 175 -0.42 13.16 -11.25
CA GLN A 175 -0.87 12.17 -12.24
C GLN A 175 0.27 11.49 -12.99
N ALA A 176 1.32 12.23 -13.38
CA ALA A 176 2.49 11.66 -14.04
C ALA A 176 3.18 10.62 -13.15
N CYS A 177 3.21 10.83 -11.82
CA CYS A 177 3.70 9.84 -10.85
C CYS A 177 2.84 8.58 -10.87
N VAL A 178 1.51 8.72 -10.81
CA VAL A 178 0.57 7.58 -10.85
C VAL A 178 0.70 6.77 -12.15
N VAL A 179 0.79 7.45 -13.30
CA VAL A 179 1.02 6.79 -14.60
C VAL A 179 2.35 6.02 -14.60
N THR A 180 3.41 6.61 -14.04
CA THR A 180 4.72 5.97 -13.91
C THR A 180 4.63 4.74 -13.00
N ALA A 181 3.93 4.82 -11.87
CA ALA A 181 3.75 3.69 -10.96
C ALA A 181 3.07 2.49 -11.64
N TYR A 182 2.06 2.70 -12.48
CA TYR A 182 1.46 1.61 -13.27
C TYR A 182 2.47 0.99 -14.26
N SER A 183 3.32 1.79 -14.88
CA SER A 183 4.39 1.29 -15.75
C SER A 183 5.40 0.44 -14.96
N GLU A 184 5.81 0.92 -13.78
CA GLU A 184 6.73 0.22 -12.89
C GLU A 184 6.16 -1.12 -12.39
N MET A 185 4.86 -1.18 -12.06
CA MET A 185 4.19 -2.42 -11.68
C MET A 185 4.10 -3.46 -12.80
N ALA A 186 4.31 -3.08 -14.05
CA ALA A 186 4.41 -4.02 -15.18
C ALA A 186 5.84 -4.53 -15.44
N THR A 187 6.84 -4.02 -14.71
CA THR A 187 8.22 -4.52 -14.80
C THR A 187 8.40 -5.78 -13.95
N SER A 188 9.30 -6.67 -14.36
CA SER A 188 9.59 -7.90 -13.61
C SER A 188 10.07 -7.58 -12.20
N PRO A 189 9.47 -8.18 -11.15
CA PRO A 189 9.96 -8.04 -9.79
C PRO A 189 11.28 -8.78 -9.60
N PRO A 190 12.01 -8.52 -8.50
CA PRO A 190 13.08 -9.39 -8.05
C PRO A 190 12.59 -10.84 -7.90
N PRO A 191 13.49 -11.83 -7.96
CA PRO A 191 13.12 -13.20 -7.70
C PRO A 191 12.45 -13.35 -6.33
N PHE A 192 11.31 -14.05 -6.26
CA PHE A 192 10.57 -14.27 -5.01
C PHE A 192 11.43 -14.93 -3.93
N ALA A 193 12.38 -15.80 -4.32
CA ALA A 193 13.35 -16.40 -3.42
C ALA A 193 14.35 -15.41 -2.77
N GLY A 194 14.35 -14.14 -3.20
CA GLY A 194 15.08 -13.06 -2.52
C GLY A 194 14.45 -12.69 -1.18
N VAL A 195 13.14 -12.86 -1.03
CA VAL A 195 12.44 -12.68 0.25
C VAL A 195 12.71 -13.87 1.16
N ARG A 196 13.32 -13.63 2.33
CA ARG A 196 13.79 -14.67 3.25
C ARG A 196 13.22 -14.50 4.66
N VAL A 197 12.11 -13.80 4.78
CA VAL A 197 11.44 -13.52 6.05
C VAL A 197 10.02 -14.05 6.05
N PRO A 198 9.44 -14.35 7.21
CA PRO A 198 8.01 -14.64 7.30
C PRO A 198 7.20 -13.57 6.60
N THR A 199 6.30 -14.00 5.73
CA THR A 199 5.51 -13.14 4.88
C THR A 199 4.03 -13.47 5.03
N LEU A 200 3.22 -12.46 5.36
CA LEU A 200 1.76 -12.54 5.32
C LEU A 200 1.27 -11.93 4.00
N LEU A 201 0.50 -12.70 3.27
CA LEU A 201 -0.23 -12.26 2.07
C LEU A 201 -1.72 -12.22 2.41
N VAL A 202 -2.32 -11.03 2.40
CA VAL A 202 -3.77 -10.83 2.56
C VAL A 202 -4.37 -10.48 1.22
N LEU A 203 -5.37 -11.25 0.77
CA LEU A 203 -6.05 -11.05 -0.51
C LEU A 203 -7.53 -10.75 -0.28
N GLY A 204 -8.08 -9.78 -0.99
CA GLY A 204 -9.52 -9.54 -1.04
C GLY A 204 -10.21 -10.63 -1.90
N ALA A 205 -11.28 -11.23 -1.38
CA ALA A 205 -12.00 -12.31 -2.07
C ALA A 205 -12.56 -11.86 -3.43
N ASP A 206 -12.96 -10.60 -3.53
CA ASP A 206 -13.54 -9.98 -4.72
C ASP A 206 -12.60 -8.95 -5.35
N SER A 207 -11.28 -9.06 -5.08
CA SER A 207 -10.31 -8.13 -5.66
C SER A 207 -10.27 -8.22 -7.18
N TYR A 208 -10.28 -7.05 -7.83
CA TYR A 208 -10.10 -6.96 -9.28
C TYR A 208 -8.64 -7.11 -9.73
N LEU A 209 -7.68 -7.12 -8.80
CA LEU A 209 -6.28 -7.33 -9.13
C LEU A 209 -5.99 -8.82 -9.37
N PRO A 210 -5.45 -9.20 -10.53
CA PRO A 210 -5.10 -10.58 -10.79
C PRO A 210 -3.84 -10.96 -10.00
N TYR A 211 -3.97 -11.83 -9.02
CA TYR A 211 -2.84 -12.33 -8.23
C TYR A 211 -2.59 -13.83 -8.35
N ASP A 212 -3.53 -14.61 -8.83
CA ASP A 212 -3.44 -16.07 -8.94
C ASP A 212 -2.18 -16.53 -9.69
N HIS A 213 -1.80 -15.78 -10.73
CA HIS A 213 -0.61 -16.08 -11.54
C HIS A 213 0.72 -15.94 -10.79
N LEU A 214 0.74 -15.29 -9.62
CA LEU A 214 1.91 -15.10 -8.75
C LEU A 214 1.85 -15.96 -7.48
N LEU A 215 0.67 -16.49 -7.13
CA LEU A 215 0.48 -17.18 -5.87
C LEU A 215 1.32 -18.45 -5.78
N ASP A 216 1.41 -19.22 -6.85
CA ASP A 216 2.24 -20.43 -6.90
C ASP A 216 3.73 -20.08 -6.82
N ALA A 217 4.16 -19.02 -7.50
CA ALA A 217 5.54 -18.54 -7.40
C ALA A 217 5.91 -18.11 -5.96
N HIS A 218 4.96 -17.48 -5.23
CA HIS A 218 5.13 -17.16 -3.82
C HIS A 218 5.25 -18.42 -2.96
N ARG A 219 4.34 -19.39 -3.15
CA ARG A 219 4.37 -20.68 -2.41
C ARG A 219 5.64 -21.45 -2.64
N ASP A 220 6.07 -21.55 -3.89
CA ASP A 220 7.29 -22.28 -4.28
C ASP A 220 8.54 -21.62 -3.68
N ALA A 221 8.58 -20.29 -3.64
CA ALA A 221 9.75 -19.55 -3.18
C ALA A 221 9.86 -19.45 -1.65
N LEU A 222 8.74 -19.27 -0.94
CA LEU A 222 8.73 -18.98 0.49
C LEU A 222 8.38 -20.22 1.34
N GLY A 223 7.67 -21.21 0.78
CA GLY A 223 7.30 -22.43 1.54
C GLY A 223 6.60 -22.08 2.86
N ASP A 224 7.15 -22.59 3.97
CA ASP A 224 6.61 -22.40 5.32
C ASP A 224 6.72 -20.95 5.84
N LEU A 225 7.47 -20.09 5.17
CA LEU A 225 7.51 -18.64 5.49
C LEU A 225 6.29 -17.89 5.01
N LEU A 226 5.49 -18.45 4.09
CA LEU A 226 4.30 -17.80 3.54
C LEU A 226 3.04 -18.19 4.29
N GLN A 227 2.35 -17.20 4.85
CA GLN A 227 0.95 -17.32 5.28
C GLN A 227 0.05 -16.57 4.30
N VAL A 228 -1.02 -17.20 3.83
CA VAL A 228 -2.02 -16.59 2.95
C VAL A 228 -3.36 -16.54 3.67
N VAL A 229 -3.96 -15.35 3.70
CA VAL A 229 -5.29 -15.11 4.27
C VAL A 229 -6.14 -14.43 3.20
N THR A 230 -7.34 -14.92 3.00
CA THR A 230 -8.34 -14.24 2.17
C THR A 230 -9.38 -13.60 3.09
N VAL A 231 -9.64 -12.31 2.87
CA VAL A 231 -10.63 -11.53 3.60
C VAL A 231 -11.81 -11.17 2.68
N PRO A 232 -13.01 -10.89 3.21
CA PRO A 232 -14.11 -10.38 2.39
C PRO A 232 -13.77 -9.08 1.67
N GLY A 233 -14.51 -8.75 0.61
CA GLY A 233 -14.38 -7.47 -0.10
C GLY A 233 -13.32 -7.44 -1.19
N GLY A 234 -13.12 -6.25 -1.73
CA GLY A 234 -12.31 -6.00 -2.93
C GLY A 234 -10.86 -5.67 -2.64
N HIS A 235 -10.28 -4.91 -3.57
CA HIS A 235 -8.87 -4.52 -3.54
C HIS A 235 -8.49 -3.68 -2.31
N THR A 236 -9.39 -2.84 -1.81
CA THR A 236 -9.09 -1.95 -0.69
C THR A 236 -9.46 -2.61 0.64
N VAL A 237 -8.76 -3.69 1.00
CA VAL A 237 -9.06 -4.53 2.18
C VAL A 237 -9.15 -3.75 3.50
N LEU A 238 -8.48 -2.59 3.62
CA LEU A 238 -8.57 -1.72 4.80
C LEU A 238 -9.88 -0.92 4.87
N TRP A 239 -10.62 -0.80 3.78
CA TRP A 239 -11.95 -0.22 3.76
C TRP A 239 -13.05 -1.29 3.85
N ASP A 240 -12.92 -2.36 3.07
CA ASP A 240 -13.94 -3.39 2.95
C ASP A 240 -13.94 -4.38 4.14
N ALA A 241 -12.76 -4.75 4.65
CA ALA A 241 -12.58 -5.79 5.67
C ALA A 241 -11.52 -5.40 6.71
N LEU A 242 -11.67 -4.22 7.34
CA LEU A 242 -10.66 -3.74 8.30
C LEU A 242 -10.43 -4.72 9.45
N ASP A 243 -11.49 -5.23 10.05
CA ASP A 243 -11.38 -6.05 11.26
C ASP A 243 -10.67 -7.36 10.96
N GLU A 244 -11.03 -8.06 9.91
CA GLU A 244 -10.40 -9.31 9.46
C GLU A 244 -8.95 -9.08 9.05
N THR A 245 -8.68 -7.99 8.33
CA THR A 245 -7.33 -7.61 7.91
C THR A 245 -6.45 -7.28 9.11
N ALA A 246 -6.96 -6.46 10.04
CA ALA A 246 -6.23 -6.07 11.25
C ALA A 246 -5.95 -7.27 12.16
N ASP A 247 -6.91 -8.18 12.32
CA ASP A 247 -6.75 -9.38 13.13
C ASP A 247 -5.72 -10.34 12.50
N ALA A 248 -5.72 -10.50 11.17
CA ALA A 248 -4.70 -11.29 10.47
C ALA A 248 -3.30 -10.68 10.65
N VAL A 249 -3.16 -9.36 10.47
CA VAL A 249 -1.89 -8.65 10.66
C VAL A 249 -1.42 -8.76 12.12
N ALA A 250 -2.28 -8.45 13.10
CA ALA A 250 -1.92 -8.50 14.52
C ALA A 250 -1.51 -9.93 14.95
N SER A 251 -2.26 -10.94 14.51
CA SER A 251 -1.93 -12.34 14.79
C SER A 251 -0.58 -12.75 14.20
N PHE A 252 -0.32 -12.36 12.95
CA PHE A 252 0.95 -12.63 12.30
C PHE A 252 2.15 -11.93 12.98
N LEU A 253 1.97 -10.68 13.40
CA LEU A 253 3.02 -9.93 14.09
C LEU A 253 3.31 -10.47 15.51
N ALA A 254 2.34 -11.09 16.15
CA ALA A 254 2.48 -11.70 17.47
C ALA A 254 3.21 -13.07 17.45
N LEU A 255 3.41 -13.68 16.29
CA LEU A 255 4.16 -14.94 16.19
C LEU A 255 5.60 -14.75 16.69
N PRO A 256 6.22 -15.76 17.31
CA PRO A 256 7.63 -15.68 17.68
C PRO A 256 8.51 -15.43 16.44
N ALA A 257 9.63 -14.74 16.64
CA ALA A 257 10.62 -14.62 15.56
C ALA A 257 11.10 -16.00 15.13
N PRO A 258 11.34 -16.24 13.83
CA PRO A 258 11.87 -17.52 13.38
C PRO A 258 13.18 -17.80 14.11
N SER A 259 13.33 -19.03 14.60
CA SER A 259 14.61 -19.49 15.18
C SER A 259 15.67 -19.40 14.08
N THR A 260 16.72 -18.60 14.27
CA THR A 260 17.88 -18.47 13.39
C THR A 260 18.69 -19.75 13.33
#